data_efd4b9145436af3ff414979a65015dd4
#
_entry.id   efd4b9145436af3ff414979a65015dd4
#
_cell.length_a   1.000
_cell.length_b   1.000
_cell.length_c   1.000
_cell.angle_alpha   90.00
_cell.angle_beta   90.00
_cell.angle_gamma   90.00
#
_symmetry.space_group_name_H-M   'P 1'
#
loop_
_entity.id
_entity.type
_entity.pdbx_description
1 polymer ?
#
loop_
_entity_poly.entity_id
_entity_poly.type
_entity_poly.pdbx_seq_one_letter_code
_entity_poly.pdbx_strand_id
1 'polypeptide(L)'
;MMLNEFKDIIDPKMLPNRMKYLHYYILGLVDGEGCFSVSIKKQDDTKFGWVIDPVFHVTQNKEHAAVLEILKRVFNCGRIIPKPGQEESTLQYVVDARRNLAEKIIPFFKKHKPIIKRREFQYFAEIVEGLEKGEHRNLEGFKKLLEKAYEASSERKYRLSDILLEVERRVDASETIRRAP
;
A
#
# COMPACT_ATOMS: atom_id res chain seq x y z
N MET A 1 13.84 26.09 10.06
CA MET A 1 14.26 26.96 8.92
C MET A 1 13.88 26.39 7.56
N MET A 2 13.85 25.07 7.33
CA MET A 2 13.52 24.43 6.02
C MET A 2 12.05 24.55 5.53
N LEU A 3 11.07 24.83 6.38
CA LEU A 3 9.67 24.91 5.98
C LEU A 3 9.28 26.18 5.18
N ASN A 4 10.10 27.22 5.22
CA ASN A 4 9.80 28.47 4.50
C ASN A 4 10.22 28.45 3.02
N GLU A 5 11.29 27.75 2.67
CA GLU A 5 11.78 27.65 1.28
C GLU A 5 10.83 26.89 0.34
N PHE A 6 9.99 26.02 0.92
CA PHE A 6 9.00 25.24 0.14
C PHE A 6 7.63 25.92 0.01
N LYS A 7 7.35 26.99 0.77
CA LYS A 7 6.14 27.79 0.57
C LYS A 7 6.04 28.32 -0.86
N ASP A 8 7.17 28.72 -1.44
CA ASP A 8 7.23 29.28 -2.79
C ASP A 8 7.02 28.23 -3.89
N ILE A 9 7.35 26.95 -3.61
CA ILE A 9 7.09 25.83 -4.55
C ILE A 9 5.63 25.43 -4.55
N ILE A 10 4.92 25.71 -3.44
CA ILE A 10 3.52 25.31 -3.20
C ILE A 10 2.60 26.53 -3.10
N ASP A 11 3.10 27.75 -3.39
CA ASP A 11 2.26 28.96 -3.39
C ASP A 11 1.11 28.78 -4.40
N PRO A 12 -0.16 28.81 -3.92
CA PRO A 12 -1.34 28.72 -4.77
C PRO A 12 -1.36 29.76 -5.91
N LYS A 13 -0.72 30.92 -5.72
CA LYS A 13 -0.65 31.99 -6.75
C LYS A 13 0.26 31.65 -7.93
N MET A 14 1.22 30.73 -7.74
CA MET A 14 2.09 30.22 -8.81
C MET A 14 1.52 28.95 -9.49
N LEU A 15 0.40 28.42 -9.02
CA LEU A 15 -0.14 27.10 -9.27
C LEU A 15 -0.94 26.86 -10.57
N PRO A 16 -1.53 27.83 -11.29
CA PRO A 16 -2.35 27.42 -12.45
C PRO A 16 -1.58 26.57 -13.47
N ASN A 17 -0.30 26.84 -13.69
CA ASN A 17 0.53 26.04 -14.60
C ASN A 17 1.32 24.93 -13.89
N ARG A 18 1.73 25.09 -12.63
CA ARG A 18 2.50 24.07 -11.87
C ARG A 18 1.64 22.92 -11.41
N MET A 19 0.39 23.18 -10.97
CA MET A 19 -0.56 22.12 -10.63
C MET A 19 -0.86 21.19 -11.81
N LYS A 20 -0.87 21.70 -13.03
CA LYS A 20 -1.04 20.91 -14.24
C LYS A 20 0.05 19.84 -14.40
N TYR A 21 1.26 20.09 -13.90
CA TYR A 21 2.41 19.18 -14.03
C TYR A 21 2.75 18.43 -12.73
N LEU A 22 2.11 18.77 -11.62
CA LEU A 22 2.41 18.15 -10.32
C LEU A 22 2.18 16.63 -10.34
N HIS A 23 1.18 16.16 -11.04
CA HIS A 23 0.91 14.72 -11.18
C HIS A 23 2.01 13.99 -11.96
N TYR A 24 2.64 14.62 -12.95
CA TYR A 24 3.80 14.03 -13.64
C TYR A 24 5.02 13.94 -12.72
N TYR A 25 5.23 14.97 -11.90
CA TYR A 25 6.28 14.95 -10.90
C TYR A 25 6.08 13.81 -9.88
N ILE A 26 4.84 13.65 -9.38
CA ILE A 26 4.48 12.56 -8.47
C ILE A 26 4.67 11.20 -9.13
N LEU A 27 4.29 11.05 -10.39
CA LEU A 27 4.52 9.80 -11.13
C LEU A 27 6.00 9.45 -11.21
N GLY A 28 6.85 10.39 -11.62
CA GLY A 28 8.29 10.17 -11.70
C GLY A 28 8.91 9.83 -10.34
N LEU A 29 8.48 10.55 -9.28
CA LEU A 29 8.92 10.26 -7.92
C LEU A 29 8.50 8.85 -7.47
N VAL A 30 7.26 8.44 -7.74
CA VAL A 30 6.76 7.11 -7.35
C VAL A 30 7.36 6.01 -8.20
N ASP A 31 7.61 6.25 -9.48
CA ASP A 31 8.32 5.28 -10.34
C ASP A 31 9.77 5.05 -9.86
N GLY A 32 10.43 6.07 -9.28
CA GLY A 32 11.77 5.96 -8.70
C GLY A 32 11.77 5.42 -7.27
N GLU A 33 11.05 6.07 -6.37
CA GLU A 33 11.17 5.92 -4.91
C GLU A 33 9.93 5.32 -4.23
N GLY A 34 8.83 5.14 -4.98
CA GLY A 34 7.57 4.62 -4.44
C GLY A 34 7.53 3.10 -4.41
N CYS A 35 6.64 2.57 -3.60
CA CYS A 35 6.38 1.14 -3.51
C CYS A 35 4.88 0.87 -3.25
N PHE A 36 4.31 -0.02 -4.05
CA PHE A 36 2.99 -0.62 -3.86
C PHE A 36 3.19 -2.00 -3.22
N SER A 37 3.35 -2.03 -1.91
CA SER A 37 3.67 -3.26 -1.17
C SER A 37 2.40 -3.97 -0.70
N VAL A 38 2.43 -5.30 -0.75
CA VAL A 38 1.40 -6.15 -0.11
C VAL A 38 2.12 -7.19 0.71
N SER A 39 2.07 -7.08 2.02
CA SER A 39 2.64 -8.07 2.93
C SER A 39 1.61 -9.10 3.38
N ILE A 40 2.07 -10.32 3.64
CA ILE A 40 1.28 -11.40 4.22
C ILE A 40 1.81 -11.64 5.62
N LYS A 41 0.96 -11.45 6.62
CA LYS A 41 1.32 -11.53 8.04
C LYS A 41 0.51 -12.61 8.74
N LYS A 42 1.17 -13.39 9.60
CA LYS A 42 0.46 -14.31 10.49
C LYS A 42 -0.21 -13.49 11.59
N GLN A 43 -1.51 -13.75 11.80
CA GLN A 43 -2.31 -13.08 12.82
C GLN A 43 -3.39 -14.04 13.31
N ASP A 44 -3.11 -14.71 14.42
CA ASP A 44 -3.86 -15.86 14.89
C ASP A 44 -5.29 -15.55 15.35
N ASP A 45 -5.60 -14.33 15.72
CA ASP A 45 -6.93 -13.83 16.10
C ASP A 45 -7.84 -13.53 14.90
N THR A 46 -7.35 -13.70 13.66
CA THR A 46 -8.17 -13.56 12.46
C THR A 46 -8.78 -14.89 12.03
N LYS A 47 -9.86 -14.81 11.25
CA LYS A 47 -10.62 -15.98 10.79
C LYS A 47 -9.73 -17.05 10.14
N PHE A 48 -8.77 -16.64 9.34
CA PHE A 48 -7.89 -17.53 8.58
C PHE A 48 -6.46 -17.60 9.16
N GLY A 49 -6.17 -16.90 10.25
CA GLY A 49 -4.85 -16.86 10.87
C GLY A 49 -3.82 -16.01 10.11
N TRP A 50 -4.25 -15.35 9.03
CA TRP A 50 -3.41 -14.57 8.15
C TRP A 50 -4.10 -13.28 7.72
N VAL A 51 -3.29 -12.26 7.45
CA VAL A 51 -3.76 -10.95 6.97
C VAL A 51 -3.01 -10.57 5.72
N ILE A 52 -3.74 -10.05 4.74
CA ILE A 52 -3.21 -9.40 3.54
C ILE A 52 -3.19 -7.90 3.84
N ASP A 53 -1.99 -7.32 3.88
CA ASP A 53 -1.75 -5.97 4.37
C ASP A 53 -1.08 -5.11 3.28
N PRO A 54 -1.89 -4.39 2.47
CA PRO A 54 -1.38 -3.48 1.45
C PRO A 54 -0.93 -2.17 2.07
N VAL A 55 0.23 -1.69 1.63
CA VAL A 55 0.83 -0.41 2.05
C VAL A 55 1.40 0.31 0.84
N PHE A 56 1.02 1.57 0.65
CA PHE A 56 1.70 2.48 -0.27
C PHE A 56 2.71 3.31 0.51
N HIS A 57 3.95 3.34 0.05
CA HIS A 57 4.95 4.20 0.67
C HIS A 57 5.92 4.78 -0.36
N VAL A 58 6.50 5.93 -0.01
CA VAL A 58 7.57 6.58 -0.74
C VAL A 58 8.69 6.90 0.24
N THR A 59 9.90 6.50 -0.09
CA THR A 59 11.08 6.65 0.76
C THR A 59 11.95 7.80 0.26
N GLN A 60 12.54 8.56 1.20
CA GLN A 60 13.47 9.63 0.83
C GLN A 60 14.45 9.93 1.97
N ASN A 61 15.66 10.34 1.62
CA ASN A 61 16.63 10.84 2.60
C ASN A 61 16.08 12.08 3.32
N LYS A 62 16.41 12.24 4.60
CA LYS A 62 15.95 13.38 5.41
C LYS A 62 16.23 14.73 4.78
N GLU A 63 17.37 14.89 4.13
CA GLU A 63 17.77 16.14 3.43
C GLU A 63 16.79 16.54 2.32
N HIS A 64 16.13 15.55 1.71
CA HIS A 64 15.18 15.73 0.61
C HIS A 64 13.73 15.43 0.99
N ALA A 65 13.46 15.23 2.29
CA ALA A 65 12.16 14.77 2.79
C ALA A 65 10.99 15.76 2.56
N ALA A 66 11.28 17.00 2.20
CA ALA A 66 10.25 17.98 1.84
C ALA A 66 9.32 17.51 0.72
N VAL A 67 9.79 16.64 -0.17
CA VAL A 67 8.96 16.02 -1.22
C VAL A 67 7.88 15.11 -0.64
N LEU A 68 8.12 14.49 0.51
CA LEU A 68 7.13 13.65 1.19
C LEU A 68 5.96 14.47 1.74
N GLU A 69 6.21 15.72 2.16
CA GLU A 69 5.17 16.67 2.55
C GLU A 69 4.28 17.07 1.37
N ILE A 70 4.85 17.15 0.16
CA ILE A 70 4.06 17.37 -1.06
C ILE A 70 3.07 16.23 -1.26
N LEU A 71 3.54 14.97 -1.16
CA LEU A 71 2.67 13.79 -1.28
C LEU A 71 1.56 13.80 -0.23
N LYS A 72 1.91 14.07 1.04
CA LYS A 72 0.93 14.12 2.14
C LYS A 72 -0.14 15.18 1.90
N ARG A 73 0.23 16.34 1.36
CA ARG A 73 -0.73 17.41 1.03
C ARG A 73 -1.61 17.05 -0.17
N VAL A 74 -1.02 16.50 -1.25
CA VAL A 74 -1.74 16.14 -2.47
C VAL A 74 -2.75 15.04 -2.20
N PHE A 75 -2.36 13.99 -1.49
CA PHE A 75 -3.26 12.89 -1.14
C PHE A 75 -4.16 13.19 0.07
N ASN A 76 -3.84 14.22 0.85
CA ASN A 76 -4.55 14.59 2.07
C ASN A 76 -4.82 13.38 2.99
N CYS A 77 -3.82 12.53 3.16
CA CYS A 77 -3.85 11.35 4.04
C CYS A 77 -2.42 10.86 4.31
N GLY A 78 -2.30 9.76 5.06
CA GLY A 78 -1.01 9.15 5.38
C GLY A 78 -0.21 9.90 6.44
N ARG A 79 0.98 9.40 6.69
CA ARG A 79 1.90 9.96 7.67
C ARG A 79 3.34 9.85 7.17
N ILE A 80 4.22 10.70 7.70
CA ILE A 80 5.67 10.63 7.46
C ILE A 80 6.31 10.10 8.73
N ILE A 81 7.09 9.03 8.60
CA ILE A 81 7.75 8.34 9.70
C ILE A 81 9.21 8.05 9.35
N PRO A 82 10.10 7.89 10.33
CA PRO A 82 11.42 7.31 10.10
C PRO A 82 11.31 5.92 9.45
N LYS A 83 12.21 5.63 8.50
CA LYS A 83 12.25 4.31 7.87
C LYS A 83 12.84 3.30 8.84
N PRO A 84 12.13 2.18 9.14
CA PRO A 84 12.66 1.13 10.02
C PRO A 84 14.03 0.62 9.56
N GLY A 85 15.00 0.60 10.48
CA GLY A 85 16.39 0.20 10.23
C GLY A 85 17.27 1.27 9.55
N GLN A 86 16.73 2.46 9.26
CA GLN A 86 17.43 3.61 8.69
C GLN A 86 16.93 4.92 9.28
N GLU A 87 16.53 4.92 10.55
CA GLU A 87 15.80 6.01 11.22
C GLU A 87 16.59 7.31 11.24
N GLU A 88 17.93 7.24 11.29
CA GLU A 88 18.80 8.41 11.35
C GLU A 88 18.87 9.20 10.03
N SER A 89 18.74 8.51 8.89
CA SER A 89 19.01 9.09 7.57
C SER A 89 17.79 9.21 6.67
N THR A 90 16.73 8.41 6.92
CA THR A 90 15.70 8.16 5.93
C THR A 90 14.30 8.31 6.51
N LEU A 91 13.40 8.95 5.76
CA LEU A 91 11.97 9.06 6.06
C LEU A 91 11.14 8.34 5.00
N GLN A 92 9.94 7.95 5.42
CA GLN A 92 8.93 7.38 4.53
C GLN A 92 7.60 8.12 4.70
N TYR A 93 6.98 8.49 3.57
CA TYR A 93 5.55 8.77 3.52
C TYR A 93 4.81 7.44 3.38
N VAL A 94 3.85 7.16 4.27
CA VAL A 94 3.15 5.87 4.36
C VAL A 94 1.64 6.08 4.36
N VAL A 95 0.94 5.29 3.54
CA VAL A 95 -0.51 5.14 3.55
C VAL A 95 -0.83 3.66 3.67
N ASP A 96 -1.42 3.25 4.78
CA ASP A 96 -1.80 1.87 5.12
C ASP A 96 -3.27 1.73 5.51
N ALA A 97 -3.96 2.83 5.79
CA ALA A 97 -5.40 2.80 5.99
C ALA A 97 -6.10 2.43 4.68
N ARG A 98 -6.75 1.25 4.64
CA ARG A 98 -7.40 0.67 3.46
C ARG A 98 -8.31 1.66 2.74
N ARG A 99 -9.14 2.37 3.50
CA ARG A 99 -10.02 3.41 2.96
C ARG A 99 -9.25 4.50 2.21
N ASN A 100 -8.14 4.99 2.76
CA ASN A 100 -7.32 6.00 2.10
C ASN A 100 -6.64 5.46 0.83
N LEU A 101 -6.22 4.19 0.85
CA LEU A 101 -5.70 3.52 -0.34
C LEU A 101 -6.76 3.47 -1.44
N ALA A 102 -7.98 3.02 -1.11
CA ALA A 102 -9.07 2.87 -2.06
C ALA A 102 -9.60 4.21 -2.59
N GLU A 103 -9.79 5.21 -1.71
CA GLU A 103 -10.44 6.46 -2.07
C GLU A 103 -9.49 7.54 -2.63
N LYS A 104 -8.18 7.45 -2.34
CA LYS A 104 -7.22 8.52 -2.68
C LYS A 104 -6.06 8.04 -3.54
N ILE A 105 -5.38 6.98 -3.13
CA ILE A 105 -4.18 6.49 -3.81
C ILE A 105 -4.56 5.80 -5.14
N ILE A 106 -5.45 4.82 -5.09
CA ILE A 106 -5.84 4.06 -6.28
C ILE A 106 -6.46 4.94 -7.37
N PRO A 107 -7.41 5.85 -7.11
CA PRO A 107 -7.98 6.71 -8.14
C PRO A 107 -6.95 7.60 -8.82
N PHE A 108 -5.98 8.12 -8.05
CA PHE A 108 -4.90 8.92 -8.61
C PHE A 108 -4.07 8.12 -9.62
N PHE A 109 -3.60 6.93 -9.24
CA PHE A 109 -2.75 6.12 -10.11
C PHE A 109 -3.52 5.36 -11.20
N LYS A 110 -4.84 5.17 -11.08
CA LYS A 110 -5.69 4.73 -12.20
C LYS A 110 -5.79 5.80 -13.28
N LYS A 111 -5.89 7.07 -12.88
CA LYS A 111 -5.92 8.22 -13.79
C LYS A 111 -4.55 8.52 -14.37
N HIS A 112 -3.51 8.52 -13.54
CA HIS A 112 -2.14 8.87 -13.88
C HIS A 112 -1.28 7.60 -13.73
N LYS A 113 -1.22 6.79 -14.78
CA LYS A 113 -0.64 5.44 -14.73
C LYS A 113 0.88 5.49 -14.55
N PRO A 114 1.44 4.82 -13.53
CA PRO A 114 2.90 4.63 -13.43
C PRO A 114 3.44 3.92 -14.67
N ILE A 115 4.68 4.17 -15.02
CA ILE A 115 5.35 3.56 -16.17
C ILE A 115 6.10 2.32 -15.71
N ILE A 116 7.07 2.50 -14.80
CA ILE A 116 7.93 1.43 -14.30
C ILE A 116 7.15 0.50 -13.37
N LYS A 117 6.43 1.06 -12.39
CA LYS A 117 5.67 0.31 -11.37
C LYS A 117 4.23 -0.01 -11.77
N ARG A 118 3.97 -0.07 -13.09
CA ARG A 118 2.61 -0.30 -13.62
C ARG A 118 2.03 -1.64 -13.19
N ARG A 119 2.84 -2.70 -13.27
CA ARG A 119 2.42 -4.06 -12.94
C ARG A 119 2.15 -4.19 -11.44
N GLU A 120 3.06 -3.72 -10.61
CA GLU A 120 2.94 -3.71 -9.15
C GLU A 120 1.70 -2.94 -8.71
N PHE A 121 1.45 -1.77 -9.31
CA PHE A 121 0.25 -0.99 -9.05
C PHE A 121 -1.03 -1.74 -9.43
N GLN A 122 -1.07 -2.46 -10.56
CA GLN A 122 -2.25 -3.22 -10.96
C GLN A 122 -2.63 -4.28 -9.92
N TYR A 123 -1.69 -5.13 -9.50
CA TYR A 123 -1.93 -6.13 -8.44
C TYR A 123 -2.33 -5.48 -7.12
N PHE A 124 -1.63 -4.42 -6.74
CA PHE A 124 -1.95 -3.66 -5.52
C PHE A 124 -3.40 -3.12 -5.55
N ALA A 125 -3.81 -2.51 -6.65
CA ALA A 125 -5.15 -1.96 -6.81
C ALA A 125 -6.22 -3.06 -6.73
N GLU A 126 -6.04 -4.18 -7.44
CA GLU A 126 -6.97 -5.31 -7.42
C GLU A 126 -7.10 -5.91 -6.01
N ILE A 127 -5.99 -6.03 -5.27
CA ILE A 127 -6.00 -6.54 -3.90
C ILE A 127 -6.74 -5.59 -2.96
N VAL A 128 -6.44 -4.29 -3.00
CA VAL A 128 -7.11 -3.31 -2.15
C VAL A 128 -8.62 -3.26 -2.46
N GLU A 129 -9.01 -3.26 -3.72
CA GLU A 129 -10.42 -3.27 -4.14
C GLU A 129 -11.15 -4.54 -3.70
N GLY A 130 -10.51 -5.71 -3.78
CA GLY A 130 -11.06 -6.97 -3.27
C GLY A 130 -11.23 -6.96 -1.76
N LEU A 131 -10.25 -6.40 -1.04
CA LEU A 131 -10.33 -6.23 0.41
C LEU A 131 -11.46 -5.26 0.81
N GLU A 132 -11.68 -4.16 0.09
CA GLU A 132 -12.78 -3.22 0.32
C GLU A 132 -14.15 -3.85 0.06
N LYS A 133 -14.29 -4.67 -0.98
CA LYS A 133 -15.49 -5.46 -1.26
C LYS A 133 -15.73 -6.57 -0.23
N GLY A 134 -14.78 -6.82 0.66
CA GLY A 134 -14.88 -7.87 1.67
C GLY A 134 -14.63 -9.29 1.14
N GLU A 135 -14.02 -9.44 -0.04
CA GLU A 135 -13.72 -10.76 -0.64
C GLU A 135 -12.89 -11.64 0.32
N HIS A 136 -11.99 -11.03 1.10
CA HIS A 136 -11.19 -11.72 2.12
C HIS A 136 -11.99 -12.34 3.28
N ARG A 137 -13.30 -12.11 3.37
CA ARG A 137 -14.16 -12.64 4.46
C ARG A 137 -14.60 -14.06 4.21
N ASN A 138 -14.57 -14.53 2.97
CA ASN A 138 -14.84 -15.93 2.61
C ASN A 138 -13.55 -16.61 2.15
N LEU A 139 -13.54 -17.95 2.20
CA LEU A 139 -12.34 -18.75 1.92
C LEU A 139 -11.82 -18.55 0.50
N GLU A 140 -12.70 -18.64 -0.49
CA GLU A 140 -12.33 -18.56 -1.91
C GLU A 140 -11.79 -17.17 -2.27
N GLY A 141 -12.45 -16.11 -1.79
CA GLY A 141 -11.99 -14.73 -2.00
C GLY A 141 -10.65 -14.47 -1.29
N PHE A 142 -10.45 -15.02 -0.08
CA PHE A 142 -9.17 -14.90 0.62
C PHE A 142 -8.05 -15.60 -0.13
N LYS A 143 -8.26 -16.85 -0.60
CA LYS A 143 -7.28 -17.59 -1.41
C LYS A 143 -6.93 -16.82 -2.68
N LYS A 144 -7.92 -16.35 -3.43
CA LYS A 144 -7.71 -15.55 -4.65
C LYS A 144 -6.88 -14.30 -4.42
N LEU A 145 -7.16 -13.54 -3.35
CA LEU A 145 -6.37 -12.34 -3.01
C LEU A 145 -4.95 -12.70 -2.56
N LEU A 146 -4.78 -13.83 -1.87
CA LEU A 146 -3.48 -14.34 -1.47
C LEU A 146 -2.63 -14.74 -2.68
N GLU A 147 -3.19 -15.47 -3.64
CA GLU A 147 -2.54 -15.85 -4.89
C GLU A 147 -2.08 -14.60 -5.68
N LYS A 148 -2.96 -13.60 -5.83
CA LYS A 148 -2.61 -12.32 -6.45
C LYS A 148 -1.45 -11.61 -5.73
N ALA A 149 -1.42 -11.65 -4.41
CA ALA A 149 -0.31 -11.07 -3.66
C ALA A 149 1.01 -11.80 -3.95
N TYR A 150 0.98 -13.12 -4.18
CA TYR A 150 2.17 -13.90 -4.56
C TYR A 150 2.59 -13.66 -6.01
N GLU A 151 1.66 -13.42 -6.93
CA GLU A 151 1.99 -13.02 -8.31
C GLU A 151 2.65 -11.64 -8.38
N ALA A 152 2.29 -10.74 -7.44
CA ALA A 152 2.84 -9.38 -7.37
C ALA A 152 4.32 -9.34 -6.92
N SER A 153 4.81 -10.35 -6.21
CA SER A 153 6.18 -10.38 -5.68
C SER A 153 6.69 -11.81 -5.55
N SER A 154 7.90 -12.04 -6.04
CA SER A 154 8.61 -13.33 -5.91
C SER A 154 9.27 -13.52 -4.54
N GLU A 155 9.52 -12.44 -3.80
CA GLU A 155 10.16 -12.49 -2.49
C GLU A 155 9.11 -12.56 -1.39
N ARG A 156 8.97 -13.73 -0.75
CA ARG A 156 8.01 -13.96 0.33
C ARG A 156 8.66 -14.74 1.48
N LYS A 157 8.32 -14.34 2.70
CA LYS A 157 8.80 -15.01 3.92
C LYS A 157 8.24 -16.44 4.06
N TYR A 158 7.03 -16.68 3.58
CA TYR A 158 6.33 -17.96 3.69
C TYR A 158 5.99 -18.49 2.30
N ARG A 159 5.86 -19.80 2.16
CA ARG A 159 5.40 -20.41 0.90
C ARG A 159 3.88 -20.32 0.83
N LEU A 160 3.35 -20.06 -0.36
CA LEU A 160 1.90 -20.01 -0.59
C LEU A 160 1.21 -21.31 -0.18
N SER A 161 1.78 -22.47 -0.54
CA SER A 161 1.29 -23.79 -0.17
C SER A 161 1.09 -23.96 1.33
N ASP A 162 2.04 -23.48 2.13
CA ASP A 162 2.02 -23.66 3.58
C ASP A 162 0.90 -22.80 4.20
N ILE A 163 0.72 -21.59 3.68
CA ILE A 163 -0.39 -20.71 4.12
C ILE A 163 -1.73 -21.32 3.75
N LEU A 164 -1.90 -21.77 2.51
CA LEU A 164 -3.15 -22.37 2.04
C LEU A 164 -3.54 -23.60 2.88
N LEU A 165 -2.57 -24.48 3.17
CA LEU A 165 -2.78 -25.64 4.02
C LEU A 165 -3.19 -25.26 5.45
N GLU A 166 -2.55 -24.23 6.03
CA GLU A 166 -2.92 -23.74 7.38
C GLU A 166 -4.33 -23.13 7.40
N VAL A 167 -4.67 -22.36 6.37
CA VAL A 167 -6.02 -21.77 6.20
C VAL A 167 -7.10 -22.84 6.12
N GLU A 168 -6.90 -23.88 5.30
CA GLU A 168 -7.84 -24.99 5.15
C GLU A 168 -8.04 -25.74 6.47
N ARG A 169 -6.96 -26.11 7.16
CA ARG A 169 -7.05 -26.76 8.49
C ARG A 169 -7.85 -25.95 9.50
N ARG A 170 -7.72 -24.62 9.50
CA ARG A 170 -8.48 -23.74 10.41
C ARG A 170 -9.97 -23.73 10.08
N VAL A 171 -10.32 -23.74 8.80
CA VAL A 171 -11.73 -23.81 8.37
C VAL A 171 -12.36 -25.13 8.78
N ASP A 172 -11.69 -26.25 8.49
CA ASP A 172 -12.16 -27.60 8.85
C ASP A 172 -12.36 -27.74 10.36
N ALA A 173 -11.40 -27.27 11.16
CA ALA A 173 -11.50 -27.30 12.61
C ALA A 173 -12.69 -26.47 13.13
N SER A 174 -12.94 -25.31 12.54
CA SER A 174 -14.05 -24.43 12.91
C SER A 174 -15.42 -25.02 12.55
N GLU A 175 -15.53 -25.77 11.45
CA GLU A 175 -16.72 -26.44 11.03
C GLU A 175 -17.02 -27.67 11.92
N THR A 176 -15.98 -28.40 12.31
CA THR A 176 -16.10 -29.56 13.23
C THR A 176 -16.67 -29.12 14.59
N ILE A 177 -16.15 -27.99 15.14
CA ILE A 177 -16.66 -27.46 16.41
C ILE A 177 -18.13 -27.01 16.31
N ARG A 178 -18.57 -26.45 15.18
CA ARG A 178 -19.96 -26.03 14.97
C ARG A 178 -20.92 -27.18 14.78
N ARG A 179 -20.45 -28.35 14.36
CA ARG A 179 -21.26 -29.56 14.15
C ARG A 179 -21.27 -30.50 15.36
N ALA A 180 -20.44 -30.23 16.36
CA ALA A 180 -20.48 -30.97 17.62
C ALA A 180 -21.78 -30.65 18.36
N PRO A 181 -22.54 -31.70 18.85
CA PRO A 181 -23.85 -31.55 19.47
C PRO A 181 -23.81 -30.81 20.80
#